data_3a41c043747114c61114b4773d5701de
#
_entry.id   3a41c043747114c61114b4773d5701de
#
_cell.length_a   1.000
_cell.length_b   1.000
_cell.length_c   1.000
_cell.angle_alpha   90.00
_cell.angle_beta   90.00
_cell.angle_gamma   90.00
#
_symmetry.space_group_name_H-M   'P 1'
#
loop_
_entity.id
_entity.type
_entity.pdbx_description
1 polymer ?
#
loop_
_entity_poly.entity_id
_entity_poly.type
_entity_poly.pdbx_seq_one_letter_code
_entity_poly.pdbx_strand_id
1 'polypeptide(L)'
;LTMANKIYAIKYIFFTHGHVDHISGLWTIINSRNNSMGDREKPLMIYYPKGNTAVEEWLQFIVRVNGDLRFELNLVPIVAGQKIFLRQAGSFARYIVPFRVKHTQYDQSFGYNVIEVRRRLKKEYKNMKESEIARLSRELGQENITESYEKKVLTISGDTYGIDPSDALEAEILLHECTFLKKEDRKMNAHAALEEVLSIAREAKVKKLVLYHISTRYAGKIEKYLKNLAEEQFEIHYVDPNEPFTM
;
A
#
# COMPACT_ATOMS: atom_id res chain seq x y z
N LEU A 1 -15.77 7.12 -3.78
CA LEU A 1 -15.24 6.88 -5.16
C LEU A 1 -16.32 7.03 -6.22
N THR A 2 -17.51 6.44 -6.02
CA THR A 2 -18.66 6.56 -6.94
C THR A 2 -19.13 8.00 -7.07
N MET A 3 -19.32 8.71 -5.95
CA MET A 3 -19.75 10.12 -5.94
C MET A 3 -18.74 11.08 -6.60
N ALA A 4 -17.46 10.72 -6.64
CA ALA A 4 -16.42 11.53 -7.27
C ALA A 4 -16.17 11.20 -8.75
N ASN A 5 -17.02 10.37 -9.38
CA ASN A 5 -16.87 9.88 -10.76
C ASN A 5 -15.47 9.30 -11.09
N LYS A 6 -14.77 8.77 -10.08
CA LYS A 6 -13.41 8.24 -10.23
C LYS A 6 -13.37 6.71 -10.38
N ILE A 7 -14.51 6.05 -10.28
CA ILE A 7 -14.57 4.59 -10.22
C ILE A 7 -14.04 3.93 -11.51
N TYR A 8 -14.27 4.55 -12.66
CA TYR A 8 -13.77 4.07 -13.96
C TYR A 8 -12.27 4.34 -14.16
N ALA A 9 -11.65 5.18 -13.32
CA ALA A 9 -10.21 5.42 -13.34
C ALA A 9 -9.41 4.34 -12.60
N ILE A 10 -10.08 3.51 -11.79
CA ILE A 10 -9.44 2.40 -11.06
C ILE A 10 -9.04 1.34 -12.08
N LYS A 11 -7.76 0.99 -12.10
CA LYS A 11 -7.19 -0.08 -12.94
C LYS A 11 -6.81 -1.31 -12.14
N TYR A 12 -6.42 -1.12 -10.89
CA TYR A 12 -5.86 -2.15 -10.01
C TYR A 12 -6.51 -2.08 -8.64
N ILE A 13 -6.87 -3.23 -8.10
CA ILE A 13 -7.29 -3.44 -6.72
C ILE A 13 -6.39 -4.51 -6.13
N PHE A 14 -5.87 -4.28 -4.93
CA PHE A 14 -5.06 -5.23 -4.19
C PHE A 14 -5.75 -5.54 -2.86
N PHE A 15 -6.17 -6.78 -2.68
CA PHE A 15 -6.72 -7.23 -1.41
C PHE A 15 -5.63 -7.62 -0.43
N THR A 16 -5.76 -7.18 0.80
CA THR A 16 -4.86 -7.56 1.90
C THR A 16 -5.26 -8.92 2.48
N HIS A 17 -6.55 -9.13 2.73
CA HIS A 17 -7.12 -10.35 3.30
C HIS A 17 -8.63 -10.42 3.06
N GLY A 18 -9.29 -11.47 3.56
CA GLY A 18 -10.68 -11.82 3.23
C GLY A 18 -11.75 -11.42 4.25
N HIS A 19 -11.49 -10.54 5.21
CA HIS A 19 -12.57 -10.06 6.08
C HIS A 19 -13.57 -9.23 5.30
N VAL A 20 -14.86 -9.36 5.68
CA VAL A 20 -15.99 -8.80 4.91
C VAL A 20 -15.90 -7.28 4.73
N ASP A 21 -15.48 -6.56 5.74
CA ASP A 21 -15.29 -5.10 5.70
C ASP A 21 -14.17 -4.65 4.74
N HIS A 22 -13.26 -5.55 4.37
CA HIS A 22 -12.20 -5.30 3.39
C HIS A 22 -12.55 -5.70 1.95
N ILE A 23 -13.48 -6.65 1.75
CA ILE A 23 -13.80 -7.18 0.41
C ILE A 23 -15.20 -6.83 -0.09
N SER A 24 -16.18 -6.56 0.80
CA SER A 24 -17.59 -6.35 0.41
C SER A 24 -17.80 -5.16 -0.53
N GLY A 25 -17.01 -4.11 -0.41
CA GLY A 25 -17.08 -2.92 -1.26
C GLY A 25 -16.81 -3.18 -2.76
N LEU A 26 -16.19 -4.31 -3.11
CA LEU A 26 -15.92 -4.68 -4.50
C LEU A 26 -17.19 -4.82 -5.33
N TRP A 27 -18.26 -5.38 -4.75
CA TRP A 27 -19.57 -5.50 -5.41
C TRP A 27 -20.05 -4.14 -5.93
N THR A 28 -20.04 -3.13 -5.08
CA THR A 28 -20.45 -1.77 -5.45
C THR A 28 -19.54 -1.16 -6.52
N ILE A 29 -18.23 -1.40 -6.43
CA ILE A 29 -17.26 -0.93 -7.42
C ILE A 29 -17.56 -1.53 -8.79
N ILE A 30 -17.75 -2.85 -8.88
CA ILE A 30 -18.02 -3.55 -10.14
C ILE A 30 -19.33 -3.07 -10.77
N ASN A 31 -20.44 -3.03 -10.00
CA ASN A 31 -21.73 -2.59 -10.51
C ASN A 31 -21.74 -1.14 -10.97
N SER A 32 -21.17 -0.24 -10.14
CA SER A 32 -21.09 1.17 -10.51
C SER A 32 -20.22 1.39 -11.75
N ARG A 33 -19.12 0.64 -11.87
CA ARG A 33 -18.25 0.67 -13.04
C ARG A 33 -18.98 0.18 -14.29
N ASN A 34 -19.66 -0.96 -14.20
CA ASN A 34 -20.40 -1.55 -15.31
C ASN A 34 -21.49 -0.60 -15.85
N ASN A 35 -22.18 0.11 -14.96
CA ASN A 35 -23.24 1.05 -15.33
C ASN A 35 -22.72 2.41 -15.84
N SER A 36 -21.52 2.83 -15.43
CA SER A 36 -21.00 4.18 -15.69
C SER A 36 -20.02 4.29 -16.86
N MET A 37 -19.53 3.16 -17.39
CA MET A 37 -18.44 3.18 -18.38
C MET A 37 -18.90 3.56 -19.81
N GLY A 38 -20.18 3.32 -20.14
CA GLY A 38 -20.64 3.47 -21.53
C GLY A 38 -19.76 2.64 -22.47
N ASP A 39 -19.26 3.26 -23.54
CA ASP A 39 -18.38 2.61 -24.53
C ASP A 39 -16.88 2.62 -24.14
N ARG A 40 -16.55 3.00 -22.91
CA ARG A 40 -15.15 3.13 -22.45
C ARG A 40 -14.72 1.91 -21.64
N GLU A 41 -14.69 0.77 -22.27
CA GLU A 41 -14.23 -0.47 -21.66
C GLU A 41 -12.76 -0.39 -21.25
N LYS A 42 -12.49 -0.48 -19.95
CA LYS A 42 -11.13 -0.55 -19.41
C LYS A 42 -11.05 -1.75 -18.48
N PRO A 43 -10.07 -2.63 -18.64
CA PRO A 43 -9.91 -3.80 -17.77
C PRO A 43 -9.72 -3.39 -16.31
N LEU A 44 -10.20 -4.23 -15.41
CA LEU A 44 -9.98 -4.15 -13.97
C LEU A 44 -9.18 -5.37 -13.53
N MET A 45 -8.00 -5.11 -12.96
CA MET A 45 -7.14 -6.16 -12.40
C MET A 45 -7.36 -6.23 -10.89
N ILE A 46 -7.70 -7.39 -10.37
CA ILE A 46 -7.84 -7.65 -8.93
C ILE A 46 -6.75 -8.63 -8.51
N TYR A 47 -5.84 -8.14 -7.68
CA TYR A 47 -4.77 -8.92 -7.09
C TYR A 47 -5.15 -9.33 -5.68
N TYR A 48 -4.93 -10.61 -5.34
CA TYR A 48 -5.30 -11.14 -4.03
C TYR A 48 -4.33 -12.22 -3.54
N PRO A 49 -4.21 -12.43 -2.23
CA PRO A 49 -3.34 -13.45 -1.67
C PRO A 49 -3.76 -14.84 -2.15
N LYS A 50 -2.85 -15.54 -2.84
CA LYS A 50 -3.10 -16.93 -3.29
C LYS A 50 -3.34 -17.82 -2.08
N GLY A 51 -4.43 -18.59 -2.11
CA GLY A 51 -4.83 -19.47 -1.01
C GLY A 51 -5.56 -18.77 0.13
N ASN A 52 -6.00 -17.52 -0.05
CA ASN A 52 -6.99 -16.91 0.84
C ASN A 52 -8.39 -17.35 0.40
N THR A 53 -8.93 -18.35 1.08
CA THR A 53 -10.18 -19.02 0.72
C THR A 53 -11.36 -18.06 0.69
N ALA A 54 -11.46 -17.16 1.67
CA ALA A 54 -12.57 -16.22 1.75
C ALA A 54 -12.58 -15.25 0.55
N VAL A 55 -11.41 -14.75 0.14
CA VAL A 55 -11.28 -13.90 -1.06
C VAL A 55 -11.62 -14.69 -2.32
N GLU A 56 -11.10 -15.91 -2.46
CA GLU A 56 -11.33 -16.74 -3.64
C GLU A 56 -12.80 -17.07 -3.83
N GLU A 57 -13.49 -17.49 -2.78
CA GLU A 57 -14.94 -17.76 -2.80
C GLU A 57 -15.76 -16.51 -3.13
N TRP A 58 -15.41 -15.37 -2.54
CA TRP A 58 -16.08 -14.10 -2.81
C TRP A 58 -15.91 -13.66 -4.26
N LEU A 59 -14.71 -13.76 -4.81
CA LEU A 59 -14.44 -13.42 -6.21
C LEU A 59 -15.16 -14.36 -7.18
N GLN A 60 -15.21 -15.66 -6.91
CA GLN A 60 -15.96 -16.63 -7.70
C GLN A 60 -17.46 -16.32 -7.67
N PHE A 61 -18.01 -15.95 -6.51
CA PHE A 61 -19.40 -15.53 -6.40
C PHE A 61 -19.67 -14.29 -7.26
N ILE A 62 -18.84 -13.26 -7.18
CA ILE A 62 -18.98 -12.03 -7.96
C ILE A 62 -18.96 -12.32 -9.46
N VAL A 63 -18.03 -13.13 -9.95
CA VAL A 63 -17.96 -13.51 -11.38
C VAL A 63 -19.23 -14.25 -11.81
N ARG A 64 -19.69 -15.21 -11.01
CA ARG A 64 -20.88 -16.02 -11.33
C ARG A 64 -22.17 -15.20 -11.47
N VAL A 65 -22.33 -14.16 -10.66
CA VAL A 65 -23.55 -13.32 -10.66
C VAL A 65 -23.48 -12.13 -11.61
N ASN A 66 -22.32 -11.85 -12.20
CA ASN A 66 -22.09 -10.74 -13.13
C ASN A 66 -21.59 -11.27 -14.48
N GLY A 67 -22.43 -12.12 -15.15
CA GLY A 67 -22.07 -12.76 -16.41
C GLY A 67 -21.85 -11.80 -17.59
N ASP A 68 -22.42 -10.58 -17.55
CA ASP A 68 -22.47 -9.64 -18.67
C ASP A 68 -21.74 -8.33 -18.36
N LEU A 69 -20.51 -8.40 -17.82
CA LEU A 69 -19.72 -7.21 -17.58
C LEU A 69 -19.27 -6.57 -18.90
N ARG A 70 -19.41 -5.24 -18.97
CA ARG A 70 -18.93 -4.42 -20.10
C ARG A 70 -17.43 -4.19 -20.12
N PHE A 71 -16.70 -4.79 -19.21
CA PHE A 71 -15.24 -4.67 -19.10
C PHE A 71 -14.63 -6.00 -18.68
N GLU A 72 -13.39 -6.18 -19.03
CA GLU A 72 -12.63 -7.36 -18.66
C GLU A 72 -12.27 -7.30 -17.17
N LEU A 73 -12.67 -8.34 -16.42
CA LEU A 73 -12.36 -8.52 -15.00
C LEU A 73 -11.29 -9.61 -14.86
N ASN A 74 -10.08 -9.21 -14.50
CA ASN A 74 -8.94 -10.11 -14.35
C ASN A 74 -8.66 -10.37 -12.87
N LEU A 75 -8.79 -11.63 -12.45
CA LEU A 75 -8.51 -12.10 -11.10
C LEU A 75 -7.12 -12.73 -11.06
N VAL A 76 -6.21 -12.13 -10.29
CA VAL A 76 -4.79 -12.51 -10.28
C VAL A 76 -4.35 -12.91 -8.87
N PRO A 77 -4.22 -14.22 -8.58
CA PRO A 77 -3.64 -14.67 -7.32
C PRO A 77 -2.15 -14.35 -7.28
N ILE A 78 -1.69 -13.78 -6.17
CA ILE A 78 -0.30 -13.36 -5.98
C ILE A 78 0.31 -14.01 -4.74
N VAL A 79 1.65 -14.05 -4.72
CA VAL A 79 2.43 -14.58 -3.58
C VAL A 79 3.35 -13.51 -3.01
N ALA A 80 3.74 -13.64 -1.75
CA ALA A 80 4.68 -12.73 -1.11
C ALA A 80 6.01 -12.67 -1.87
N GLY A 81 6.58 -11.47 -2.00
CA GLY A 81 7.81 -11.20 -2.74
C GLY A 81 7.64 -11.05 -4.26
N GLN A 82 6.47 -11.32 -4.82
CA GLN A 82 6.20 -11.15 -6.24
C GLN A 82 6.21 -9.67 -6.63
N LYS A 83 7.07 -9.29 -7.58
CA LYS A 83 7.18 -7.92 -8.07
C LYS A 83 6.19 -7.67 -9.21
N ILE A 84 5.17 -6.85 -8.96
CA ILE A 84 4.08 -6.57 -9.89
C ILE A 84 4.27 -5.17 -10.48
N PHE A 85 4.48 -5.09 -11.79
CA PHE A 85 4.62 -3.81 -12.48
C PHE A 85 3.28 -3.08 -12.53
N LEU A 86 3.26 -1.82 -12.09
CA LEU A 86 2.08 -0.97 -12.16
C LEU A 86 2.10 -0.05 -13.36
N ARG A 87 3.16 0.72 -13.51
CA ARG A 87 3.30 1.72 -14.57
C ARG A 87 4.70 2.28 -14.64
N GLN A 88 5.01 2.86 -15.80
CA GLN A 88 6.08 3.83 -15.93
C GLN A 88 5.59 5.18 -15.38
N ALA A 89 6.40 5.84 -14.55
CA ALA A 89 6.10 7.14 -13.95
C ALA A 89 7.28 8.08 -14.23
N GLY A 90 7.26 8.75 -15.38
CA GLY A 90 8.39 9.53 -15.88
C GLY A 90 9.62 8.65 -16.13
N SER A 91 10.73 8.97 -15.48
CA SER A 91 12.01 8.27 -15.63
C SER A 91 12.14 7.00 -14.78
N PHE A 92 11.13 6.63 -13.98
CA PHE A 92 11.18 5.46 -13.10
C PHE A 92 9.99 4.53 -13.28
N ALA A 93 10.21 3.24 -13.07
CA ALA A 93 9.17 2.22 -13.06
C ALA A 93 8.66 2.01 -11.63
N ARG A 94 7.33 1.89 -11.48
CA ARG A 94 6.67 1.66 -10.19
C ARG A 94 6.13 0.24 -10.12
N TYR A 95 6.39 -0.42 -8.99
CA TYR A 95 5.98 -1.79 -8.71
C TYR A 95 5.26 -1.87 -7.37
N ILE A 96 4.44 -2.93 -7.21
CA ILE A 96 3.95 -3.40 -5.91
C ILE A 96 4.63 -4.73 -5.59
N VAL A 97 5.02 -4.87 -4.32
CA VAL A 97 5.58 -6.11 -3.78
C VAL A 97 4.81 -6.47 -2.51
N PRO A 98 4.02 -7.56 -2.52
CA PRO A 98 3.34 -8.04 -1.34
C PRO A 98 4.33 -8.67 -0.35
N PHE A 99 4.07 -8.55 0.93
CA PHE A 99 4.77 -9.27 2.00
C PHE A 99 3.76 -9.89 2.97
N ARG A 100 4.14 -10.95 3.67
CA ARG A 100 3.24 -11.63 4.60
C ARG A 100 3.08 -10.86 5.88
N VAL A 101 1.83 -10.79 6.38
CA VAL A 101 1.51 -10.24 7.69
C VAL A 101 0.74 -11.27 8.51
N LYS A 102 0.82 -11.15 9.84
CA LYS A 102 0.12 -12.03 10.78
C LYS A 102 -1.16 -11.35 11.25
N HIS A 103 -2.30 -11.81 10.75
CA HIS A 103 -3.61 -11.28 11.13
C HIS A 103 -4.59 -12.41 11.44
N THR A 104 -4.79 -13.35 10.51
CA THR A 104 -5.65 -14.50 10.67
C THR A 104 -4.81 -15.78 10.87
N GLN A 105 -5.38 -16.80 11.54
CA GLN A 105 -4.67 -18.06 11.75
C GLN A 105 -4.73 -18.98 10.53
N TYR A 106 -5.74 -18.83 9.69
CA TYR A 106 -6.09 -19.80 8.66
C TYR A 106 -5.85 -19.30 7.24
N ASP A 107 -5.91 -17.98 7.01
CA ASP A 107 -5.83 -17.38 5.69
C ASP A 107 -4.58 -16.52 5.52
N GLN A 108 -4.09 -16.46 4.27
CA GLN A 108 -2.97 -15.59 3.90
C GLN A 108 -3.40 -14.12 3.95
N SER A 109 -2.64 -13.31 4.69
CA SER A 109 -2.82 -11.85 4.73
C SER A 109 -1.55 -11.16 4.26
N PHE A 110 -1.71 -10.08 3.49
CA PHE A 110 -0.60 -9.33 2.91
C PHE A 110 -0.62 -7.87 3.32
N GLY A 111 0.59 -7.35 3.58
CA GLY A 111 0.94 -5.95 3.41
C GLY A 111 1.55 -5.72 2.03
N TYR A 112 1.74 -4.46 1.65
CA TYR A 112 2.22 -4.09 0.32
C TYR A 112 3.27 -3.00 0.38
N ASN A 113 4.35 -3.18 -0.38
CA ASN A 113 5.34 -2.16 -0.66
C ASN A 113 5.11 -1.57 -2.05
N VAL A 114 5.02 -0.26 -2.16
CA VAL A 114 5.11 0.46 -3.43
C VAL A 114 6.57 0.87 -3.62
N ILE A 115 7.20 0.32 -4.63
CA ILE A 115 8.64 0.50 -4.93
C ILE A 115 8.79 1.24 -6.25
N GLU A 116 9.70 2.21 -6.28
CA GLU A 116 10.15 2.88 -7.49
C GLU A 116 11.58 2.45 -7.80
N VAL A 117 11.80 1.98 -9.02
CA VAL A 117 13.15 1.72 -9.53
C VAL A 117 13.64 3.01 -10.16
N ARG A 118 14.56 3.67 -9.47
CA ARG A 118 15.15 4.95 -9.85
C ARG A 118 16.60 4.78 -10.26
N ARG A 119 17.19 5.79 -10.89
CA ARG A 119 18.60 5.86 -11.21
C ARG A 119 19.27 6.98 -10.42
N ARG A 120 20.52 6.76 -10.02
CA ARG A 120 21.38 7.76 -9.40
C ARG A 120 22.78 7.65 -9.97
N LEU A 121 23.57 8.71 -9.87
CA LEU A 121 24.99 8.64 -10.19
C LEU A 121 25.69 7.59 -9.32
N LYS A 122 26.57 6.82 -9.93
CA LYS A 122 27.47 5.93 -9.20
C LYS A 122 28.34 6.72 -8.23
N LYS A 123 28.79 6.08 -7.14
CA LYS A 123 29.53 6.76 -6.06
C LYS A 123 30.77 7.49 -6.56
N GLU A 124 31.46 6.93 -7.54
CA GLU A 124 32.71 7.48 -8.13
C GLU A 124 32.50 8.85 -8.82
N TYR A 125 31.28 9.15 -9.29
CA TYR A 125 30.98 10.41 -9.99
C TYR A 125 30.26 11.47 -9.12
N LYS A 126 29.91 11.13 -7.87
CA LYS A 126 29.11 12.02 -7.01
C LYS A 126 29.77 13.37 -6.70
N ASN A 127 31.10 13.42 -6.64
CA ASN A 127 31.86 14.61 -6.27
C ASN A 127 32.39 15.38 -7.50
N MET A 128 32.02 14.97 -8.71
CA MET A 128 32.44 15.64 -9.94
C MET A 128 31.58 16.85 -10.23
N LYS A 129 32.09 17.81 -10.97
CA LYS A 129 31.34 18.99 -11.43
C LYS A 129 30.29 18.58 -12.46
N GLU A 130 29.17 19.29 -12.49
CA GLU A 130 28.07 19.00 -13.43
C GLU A 130 28.52 18.97 -14.90
N SER A 131 29.45 19.87 -15.29
CA SER A 131 30.02 19.92 -16.63
C SER A 131 30.82 18.64 -17.00
N GLU A 132 31.51 18.06 -16.04
CA GLU A 132 32.27 16.79 -16.21
C GLU A 132 31.29 15.60 -16.29
N ILE A 133 30.26 15.59 -15.44
CA ILE A 133 29.20 14.57 -15.48
C ILE A 133 28.48 14.63 -16.84
N ALA A 134 28.15 15.83 -17.34
CA ALA A 134 27.50 16.01 -18.64
C ALA A 134 28.39 15.56 -19.80
N ARG A 135 29.73 15.75 -19.72
CA ARG A 135 30.66 15.23 -20.69
C ARG A 135 30.72 13.71 -20.65
N LEU A 136 30.94 13.11 -19.47
CA LEU A 136 30.98 11.66 -19.29
C LEU A 136 29.66 10.99 -19.74
N SER A 137 28.52 11.62 -19.47
CA SER A 137 27.22 11.11 -19.92
C SER A 137 27.11 11.04 -21.44
N ARG A 138 27.73 11.99 -22.17
CA ARG A 138 27.78 11.98 -23.63
C ARG A 138 28.79 10.98 -24.20
N GLU A 139 29.95 10.83 -23.52
CA GLU A 139 31.01 9.96 -23.96
C GLU A 139 30.75 8.48 -23.65
N LEU A 140 30.24 8.19 -22.47
CA LEU A 140 30.05 6.81 -21.96
C LEU A 140 28.60 6.32 -22.02
N GLY A 141 27.64 7.22 -22.16
CA GLY A 141 26.23 6.90 -21.99
C GLY A 141 25.76 7.02 -20.53
N GLN A 142 24.53 7.49 -20.35
CA GLN A 142 23.95 7.70 -19.01
C GLN A 142 23.85 6.40 -18.19
N GLU A 143 23.63 5.26 -18.86
CA GLU A 143 23.54 3.93 -18.23
C GLU A 143 24.86 3.50 -17.58
N ASN A 144 26.00 3.95 -18.11
CA ASN A 144 27.32 3.57 -17.61
C ASN A 144 27.78 4.40 -16.41
N ILE A 145 27.28 5.62 -16.26
CA ILE A 145 27.62 6.51 -15.13
C ILE A 145 26.58 6.50 -14.01
N THR A 146 25.47 5.80 -14.20
CA THR A 146 24.39 5.67 -13.20
C THR A 146 24.18 4.22 -12.81
N GLU A 147 23.63 4.01 -11.61
CA GLU A 147 23.18 2.72 -11.11
C GLU A 147 21.68 2.78 -10.78
N SER A 148 20.97 1.67 -10.97
CA SER A 148 19.60 1.53 -10.54
C SER A 148 19.54 1.21 -9.04
N TYR A 149 18.56 1.79 -8.34
CA TYR A 149 18.25 1.46 -6.95
C TYR A 149 16.75 1.44 -6.74
N GLU A 150 16.30 0.66 -5.77
CA GLU A 150 14.91 0.59 -5.36
C GLU A 150 14.65 1.59 -4.23
N LYS A 151 13.57 2.37 -4.37
CA LYS A 151 13.10 3.29 -3.35
C LYS A 151 11.71 2.88 -2.91
N LYS A 152 11.56 2.55 -1.63
CA LYS A 152 10.29 2.26 -1.01
C LYS A 152 9.55 3.57 -0.76
N VAL A 153 8.50 3.87 -1.52
CA VAL A 153 7.76 5.14 -1.40
C VAL A 153 6.57 5.02 -0.45
N LEU A 154 6.01 3.82 -0.34
CA LEU A 154 4.90 3.54 0.56
C LEU A 154 4.96 2.08 1.01
N THR A 155 4.78 1.87 2.31
CA THR A 155 4.50 0.56 2.89
C THR A 155 3.11 0.60 3.52
N ILE A 156 2.25 -0.37 3.20
CA ILE A 156 0.90 -0.54 3.74
C ILE A 156 0.88 -1.85 4.52
N SER A 157 0.57 -1.80 5.80
CA SER A 157 0.60 -3.01 6.65
C SER A 157 -0.51 -4.02 6.33
N GLY A 158 -1.68 -3.56 5.83
CA GLY A 158 -2.90 -4.35 5.99
C GLY A 158 -3.27 -4.46 7.49
N ASP A 159 -4.25 -5.29 7.82
CA ASP A 159 -4.56 -5.59 9.21
C ASP A 159 -3.55 -6.60 9.76
N THR A 160 -2.96 -6.27 10.91
CA THR A 160 -1.94 -7.09 11.55
C THR A 160 -1.65 -6.58 12.95
N TYR A 161 -1.14 -7.41 13.81
CA TYR A 161 -0.63 -6.93 15.10
C TYR A 161 0.79 -6.33 15.01
N GLY A 162 1.43 -6.39 13.84
CA GLY A 162 2.73 -5.79 13.53
C GLY A 162 3.38 -6.39 12.29
N ILE A 163 4.27 -5.64 11.69
CA ILE A 163 5.10 -6.07 10.55
C ILE A 163 6.56 -6.18 11.00
N ASP A 164 7.37 -6.90 10.25
CA ASP A 164 8.82 -6.85 10.43
C ASP A 164 9.31 -5.46 10.00
N PRO A 165 10.11 -4.76 10.82
CA PRO A 165 10.65 -3.44 10.46
C PRO A 165 11.41 -3.43 9.12
N SER A 166 12.02 -4.56 8.72
CA SER A 166 12.70 -4.69 7.42
C SER A 166 11.74 -4.54 6.23
N ASP A 167 10.46 -4.91 6.41
CA ASP A 167 9.44 -4.72 5.37
C ASP A 167 9.20 -3.23 5.07
N ALA A 168 9.32 -2.37 6.08
CA ALA A 168 9.13 -0.92 5.95
C ALA A 168 10.46 -0.13 5.93
N LEU A 169 11.60 -0.79 5.88
CA LEU A 169 12.92 -0.15 6.01
C LEU A 169 13.08 1.02 5.03
N GLU A 170 13.36 2.22 5.59
CA GLU A 170 13.56 3.49 4.88
C GLU A 170 12.38 3.89 3.96
N ALA A 171 11.17 3.40 4.24
CA ALA A 171 9.99 3.83 3.50
C ALA A 171 9.74 5.34 3.69
N GLU A 172 9.33 6.02 2.61
CA GLU A 172 8.94 7.43 2.74
C GLU A 172 7.68 7.57 3.58
N ILE A 173 6.73 6.65 3.42
CA ILE A 173 5.48 6.62 4.17
C ILE A 173 5.23 5.18 4.62
N LEU A 174 4.95 5.01 5.91
CA LEU A 174 4.38 3.80 6.47
C LEU A 174 2.91 4.07 6.80
N LEU A 175 2.00 3.43 6.09
CA LEU A 175 0.58 3.37 6.41
C LEU A 175 0.35 2.10 7.21
N HIS A 176 0.13 2.22 8.53
CA HIS A 176 -0.01 1.08 9.44
C HIS A 176 -1.33 1.13 10.21
N GLU A 177 -1.99 -0.01 10.31
CA GLU A 177 -3.14 -0.12 11.20
C GLU A 177 -2.74 0.14 12.65
N CYS A 178 -3.63 0.73 13.42
CA CYS A 178 -3.45 1.02 14.83
C CYS A 178 -4.79 0.93 15.54
N THR A 179 -5.32 -0.27 15.65
CA THR A 179 -6.65 -0.49 16.25
C THR A 179 -6.69 -0.04 17.70
N PHE A 180 -5.58 -0.21 18.42
CA PHE A 180 -5.51 0.10 19.85
C PHE A 180 -4.51 1.23 20.14
N LEU A 181 -4.98 2.31 20.80
CA LEU A 181 -4.07 3.34 21.32
C LEU A 181 -3.39 2.91 22.62
N LYS A 182 -3.95 1.91 23.31
CA LYS A 182 -3.40 1.30 24.52
C LYS A 182 -3.31 -0.21 24.35
N LYS A 183 -2.17 -0.78 24.68
CA LYS A 183 -1.93 -2.24 24.58
C LYS A 183 -2.86 -3.06 25.49
N GLU A 184 -3.21 -2.51 26.66
CA GLU A 184 -4.10 -3.13 27.64
C GLU A 184 -5.53 -3.34 27.14
N ASP A 185 -5.96 -2.54 26.16
CA ASP A 185 -7.28 -2.64 25.54
C ASP A 185 -7.40 -3.83 24.57
N ARG A 186 -6.25 -4.41 24.19
CA ARG A 186 -6.16 -5.54 23.26
C ARG A 186 -6.33 -6.87 23.98
N LYS A 187 -7.32 -7.66 23.53
CA LYS A 187 -7.59 -9.01 24.07
C LYS A 187 -6.91 -10.14 23.29
N MET A 188 -6.67 -9.94 22.00
CA MET A 188 -6.07 -10.92 21.09
C MET A 188 -5.02 -10.26 20.18
N ASN A 189 -3.97 -11.00 19.83
CA ASN A 189 -2.89 -10.52 18.97
C ASN A 189 -3.28 -10.57 17.48
N ALA A 190 -4.39 -9.88 17.11
CA ALA A 190 -4.85 -9.76 15.73
C ALA A 190 -4.60 -8.38 15.14
N HIS A 191 -4.48 -7.36 16.01
CA HIS A 191 -4.33 -5.96 15.63
C HIS A 191 -3.26 -5.26 16.46
N ALA A 192 -2.68 -4.19 15.89
CA ALA A 192 -1.58 -3.45 16.50
C ALA A 192 -2.02 -2.46 17.58
N ALA A 193 -1.12 -2.22 18.52
CA ALA A 193 -1.20 -1.12 19.48
C ALA A 193 -0.20 -0.01 19.11
N LEU A 194 -0.53 1.25 19.45
CA LEU A 194 0.22 2.45 19.06
C LEU A 194 1.72 2.34 19.39
N GLU A 195 2.08 1.89 20.59
CA GLU A 195 3.47 1.77 21.01
C GLU A 195 4.27 0.78 20.13
N GLU A 196 3.63 -0.32 19.72
CA GLU A 196 4.24 -1.32 18.84
C GLU A 196 4.45 -0.73 17.43
N VAL A 197 3.46 0.00 16.92
CA VAL A 197 3.57 0.68 15.62
C VAL A 197 4.68 1.75 15.63
N LEU A 198 4.79 2.52 16.70
CA LEU A 198 5.86 3.51 16.87
C LEU A 198 7.24 2.84 16.91
N SER A 199 7.37 1.70 17.62
CA SER A 199 8.62 0.94 17.64
C SER A 199 9.04 0.47 16.26
N ILE A 200 8.09 -0.08 15.48
CA ILE A 200 8.31 -0.49 14.08
C ILE A 200 8.76 0.71 13.25
N ALA A 201 8.07 1.85 13.35
CA ALA A 201 8.37 3.04 12.57
C ALA A 201 9.78 3.61 12.86
N ARG A 202 10.20 3.61 14.15
CA ARG A 202 11.56 4.03 14.56
C ARG A 202 12.63 3.08 14.01
N GLU A 203 12.46 1.79 14.19
CA GLU A 203 13.40 0.77 13.74
C GLU A 203 13.52 0.74 12.22
N ALA A 204 12.40 0.86 11.50
CA ALA A 204 12.35 0.96 10.06
C ALA A 204 12.84 2.29 9.51
N LYS A 205 13.08 3.32 10.35
CA LYS A 205 13.55 4.67 9.95
C LYS A 205 12.66 5.30 8.88
N VAL A 206 11.33 5.18 9.04
CA VAL A 206 10.38 5.78 8.11
C VAL A 206 10.39 7.30 8.24
N LYS A 207 10.00 8.01 7.18
CA LYS A 207 9.93 9.48 7.22
C LYS A 207 8.57 9.99 7.72
N LYS A 208 7.52 9.24 7.41
CA LYS A 208 6.14 9.56 7.79
C LYS A 208 5.39 8.30 8.18
N LEU A 209 4.69 8.36 9.30
CA LEU A 209 3.77 7.34 9.77
C LEU A 209 2.34 7.85 9.62
N VAL A 210 1.48 7.05 8.99
CA VAL A 210 0.05 7.33 8.89
C VAL A 210 -0.71 6.18 9.54
N LEU A 211 -1.46 6.48 10.59
CA LEU A 211 -2.25 5.53 11.34
C LEU A 211 -3.65 5.41 10.74
N TYR A 212 -4.14 4.19 10.58
CA TYR A 212 -5.50 3.93 10.15
C TYR A 212 -6.13 2.80 10.99
N HIS A 213 -7.39 2.44 10.73
CA HIS A 213 -8.12 1.37 11.42
C HIS A 213 -8.21 1.57 12.95
N ILE A 214 -8.28 2.82 13.40
CA ILE A 214 -8.34 3.14 14.83
C ILE A 214 -9.74 2.81 15.36
N SER A 215 -9.82 2.08 16.48
CA SER A 215 -11.09 1.69 17.09
C SER A 215 -11.91 2.92 17.48
N THR A 216 -13.22 2.89 17.19
CA THR A 216 -14.19 3.94 17.54
C THR A 216 -14.25 4.27 19.03
N ARG A 217 -13.77 3.38 19.92
CA ARG A 217 -13.61 3.65 21.37
C ARG A 217 -12.73 4.85 21.69
N TYR A 218 -11.88 5.24 20.73
CA TYR A 218 -10.97 6.38 20.86
C TYR A 218 -11.46 7.63 20.13
N ALA A 219 -12.65 7.61 19.54
CA ALA A 219 -13.22 8.76 18.85
C ALA A 219 -13.15 10.02 19.72
N GLY A 220 -12.70 11.14 19.14
CA GLY A 220 -12.51 12.41 19.83
C GLY A 220 -11.33 12.47 20.83
N LYS A 221 -10.55 11.40 20.95
CA LYS A 221 -9.39 11.34 21.86
C LYS A 221 -8.05 11.19 21.14
N ILE A 222 -8.07 10.84 19.87
CA ILE A 222 -6.86 10.50 19.06
C ILE A 222 -5.84 11.64 19.11
N GLU A 223 -6.28 12.87 18.86
CA GLU A 223 -5.40 14.05 18.85
C GLU A 223 -4.64 14.24 20.17
N LYS A 224 -5.29 13.95 21.30
CA LYS A 224 -4.63 14.04 22.62
C LYS A 224 -3.49 13.04 22.73
N TYR A 225 -3.65 11.83 22.19
CA TYR A 225 -2.57 10.82 22.16
C TYR A 225 -1.43 11.27 21.25
N LEU A 226 -1.75 11.80 20.06
CA LEU A 226 -0.73 12.20 19.08
C LEU A 226 0.05 13.46 19.52
N LYS A 227 -0.55 14.38 20.24
CA LYS A 227 0.16 15.57 20.79
C LYS A 227 1.34 15.19 21.68
N ASN A 228 1.25 14.05 22.37
CA ASN A 228 2.34 13.58 23.23
C ASN A 228 3.50 12.92 22.46
N LEU A 229 3.38 12.79 21.13
CA LEU A 229 4.36 12.15 20.24
C LEU A 229 5.16 13.16 19.40
N ALA A 230 5.13 14.44 19.76
CA ALA A 230 5.80 15.51 19.01
C ALA A 230 7.35 15.40 18.98
N GLU A 231 7.94 14.53 19.80
CA GLU A 231 9.39 14.29 19.86
C GLU A 231 9.89 13.18 18.92
N GLU A 232 9.00 12.54 18.16
CA GLU A 232 9.40 11.51 17.21
C GLU A 232 10.19 12.08 16.02
N GLN A 233 11.11 11.29 15.49
CA GLN A 233 11.97 11.67 14.37
C GLN A 233 11.27 11.62 13.00
N PHE A 234 9.99 11.32 12.97
CA PHE A 234 9.15 11.22 11.78
C PHE A 234 7.80 11.89 12.02
N GLU A 235 7.19 12.34 10.93
CA GLU A 235 5.84 12.92 10.99
C GLU A 235 4.80 11.82 11.30
N ILE A 236 3.83 12.14 12.17
CA ILE A 236 2.72 11.22 12.50
C ILE A 236 1.40 11.86 12.09
N HIS A 237 0.61 11.10 11.33
CA HIS A 237 -0.74 11.46 10.92
C HIS A 237 -1.69 10.30 11.24
N TYR A 238 -2.99 10.56 11.20
CA TYR A 238 -4.01 9.53 11.23
C TYR A 238 -5.09 9.79 10.18
N VAL A 239 -5.76 8.73 9.76
CA VAL A 239 -6.89 8.81 8.83
C VAL A 239 -8.17 8.93 9.64
N ASP A 240 -8.86 10.08 9.55
CA ASP A 240 -10.24 10.21 10.04
C ASP A 240 -11.18 9.62 8.99
N PRO A 241 -12.04 8.64 9.36
CA PRO A 241 -12.98 8.04 8.40
C PRO A 241 -14.02 9.02 7.84
N ASN A 242 -14.22 10.17 8.49
CA ASN A 242 -15.19 11.19 8.07
C ASN A 242 -14.58 12.26 7.16
N GLU A 243 -13.25 12.33 7.04
CA GLU A 243 -12.57 13.34 6.26
C GLU A 243 -11.70 12.72 5.14
N PRO A 244 -11.66 13.34 3.94
CA PRO A 244 -10.74 12.93 2.90
C PRO A 244 -9.30 13.14 3.35
N PHE A 245 -8.51 12.09 3.43
CA PHE A 245 -7.09 12.19 3.72
C PHE A 245 -6.30 12.45 2.42
N THR A 246 -5.54 13.55 2.38
CA THR A 246 -4.63 13.91 1.29
C THR A 246 -3.23 14.11 1.84
N MET A 247 -2.24 13.50 1.18
CA MET A 247 -0.80 13.63 1.50
C MET A 247 -0.09 14.48 0.48
#